data_a611b18107efdbba6230e876cb25358c
#
_entry.id   a611b18107efdbba6230e876cb25358c
#
_cell.length_a   1.000
_cell.length_b   1.000
_cell.length_c   1.000
_cell.angle_alpha   90.00
_cell.angle_beta   90.00
_cell.angle_gamma   90.00
#
_symmetry.space_group_name_H-M   'P 1'
#
loop_
_entity.id
_entity.type
_entity.pdbx_description
1 polymer ?
#
loop_
_entity_poly.entity_id
_entity_poly.type
_entity_poly.pdbx_seq_one_letter_code
_entity_poly.pdbx_strand_id
1 'polypeptide(L)'
;MQRLINEILERAKADRQRIVLPEGTEERTLKAANQILTDGIADLILLGNPAEINACATEWGLGNISKATIIDPENNPKQEEYAQLLFELRKKKGMTIEEARKLVTNPLYLGCLIIKNGDADGQLAGARNTTGDVLRPALQIIKTAPGITCVSGAMLLLTQAPEYGKNGILVMGDVAVTPVPDASQLAQIAVCTARTAQAVAGIDPKVALLSFSTKGSAKHEVVDKVVEALKIAKEMAPDIAIDGELQADAALVPEVGASKAPGSAIAGNANVLVVPSLEVGNISYKLVQRLGHADAVGPILQGIARPVNDLSRGCSIEGVYRMIAITANQAIAAKHNK
;
A
#
# COMPACT_ATOMS: atom_id res chain seq x y z
N MET A 1 -2.30 -5.63 19.17
CA MET A 1 -1.21 -5.58 18.19
C MET A 1 -1.01 -6.95 17.51
N GLN A 2 -0.50 -7.96 18.19
CA GLN A 2 -0.22 -9.30 17.62
C GLN A 2 -1.45 -9.96 16.95
N ARG A 3 -2.64 -9.74 17.50
CA ARG A 3 -3.90 -10.30 16.98
C ARG A 3 -4.16 -9.87 15.53
N LEU A 4 -4.04 -8.57 15.20
CA LEU A 4 -4.29 -8.08 13.83
C LEU A 4 -3.26 -8.63 12.85
N ILE A 5 -1.97 -8.65 13.23
CA ILE A 5 -0.93 -9.24 12.37
C ILE A 5 -1.23 -10.71 12.10
N ASN A 6 -1.63 -11.47 13.11
CA ASN A 6 -2.04 -12.87 12.93
C ASN A 6 -3.25 -13.00 11.99
N GLU A 7 -4.27 -12.14 12.14
CA GLU A 7 -5.44 -12.12 11.25
C GLU A 7 -5.06 -11.82 9.78
N ILE A 8 -4.11 -10.92 9.55
CA ILE A 8 -3.55 -10.62 8.21
C ILE A 8 -2.86 -11.85 7.63
N LEU A 9 -2.03 -12.52 8.44
CA LEU A 9 -1.30 -13.73 8.03
C LEU A 9 -2.25 -14.89 7.71
N GLU A 10 -3.24 -15.15 8.57
CA GLU A 10 -4.21 -16.23 8.36
C GLU A 10 -5.08 -16.00 7.11
N ARG A 11 -5.51 -14.76 6.83
CA ARG A 11 -6.23 -14.46 5.59
C ARG A 11 -5.37 -14.69 4.35
N ALA A 12 -4.11 -14.25 4.37
CA ALA A 12 -3.18 -14.47 3.27
C ALA A 12 -2.93 -15.98 3.05
N LYS A 13 -2.80 -16.76 4.12
CA LYS A 13 -2.60 -18.20 4.09
C LYS A 13 -3.83 -18.96 3.55
N ALA A 14 -5.04 -18.49 3.90
CA ALA A 14 -6.30 -19.11 3.46
C ALA A 14 -6.55 -18.96 1.96
N ASP A 15 -6.09 -17.87 1.34
CA ASP A 15 -6.18 -17.60 -0.10
C ASP A 15 -4.82 -17.12 -0.62
N ARG A 16 -3.89 -18.07 -0.79
CA ARG A 16 -2.51 -17.76 -1.18
C ARG A 16 -2.45 -17.05 -2.52
N GLN A 17 -1.74 -15.92 -2.53
CA GLN A 17 -1.51 -15.10 -3.70
C GLN A 17 -0.08 -15.28 -4.20
N ARG A 18 0.13 -15.07 -5.50
CA ARG A 18 1.45 -15.09 -6.16
C ARG A 18 2.06 -13.70 -6.08
N ILE A 19 3.09 -13.55 -5.25
CA ILE A 19 3.75 -12.25 -5.01
C ILE A 19 5.14 -12.26 -5.65
N VAL A 20 5.39 -11.26 -6.50
CA VAL A 20 6.68 -11.04 -7.14
C VAL A 20 7.60 -10.24 -6.22
N LEU A 21 8.81 -10.72 -6.05
CA LEU A 21 9.90 -10.05 -5.34
C LEU A 21 11.05 -9.78 -6.32
N PRO A 22 11.13 -8.56 -6.90
CA PRO A 22 12.11 -8.22 -7.93
C PRO A 22 13.56 -8.18 -7.46
N GLU A 23 13.77 -8.08 -6.15
CA GLU A 23 15.09 -7.96 -5.52
C GLU A 23 15.54 -9.32 -4.96
N GLY A 24 15.59 -10.34 -5.83
CA GLY A 24 15.75 -11.76 -5.45
C GLY A 24 17.09 -12.13 -4.81
N THR A 25 18.12 -11.28 -4.85
CA THR A 25 19.41 -11.48 -4.15
C THR A 25 19.59 -10.56 -2.95
N GLU A 26 18.53 -9.82 -2.54
CA GLU A 26 18.59 -8.96 -1.37
C GLU A 26 18.38 -9.78 -0.10
N GLU A 27 19.31 -9.68 0.87
CA GLU A 27 19.37 -10.56 2.05
C GLU A 27 18.08 -10.55 2.87
N ARG A 28 17.54 -9.35 3.19
CA ARG A 28 16.31 -9.22 4.00
C ARG A 28 15.11 -9.78 3.26
N THR A 29 15.06 -9.55 1.95
CA THR A 29 14.01 -10.07 1.06
C THR A 29 14.04 -11.59 1.01
N LEU A 30 15.21 -12.21 0.82
CA LEU A 30 15.34 -13.67 0.80
C LEU A 30 15.04 -14.31 2.17
N LYS A 31 15.50 -13.71 3.27
CA LYS A 31 15.21 -14.21 4.62
C LYS A 31 13.71 -14.16 4.92
N ALA A 32 13.04 -13.04 4.58
CA ALA A 32 11.60 -12.92 4.71
C ALA A 32 10.84 -13.89 3.78
N ALA A 33 11.30 -14.04 2.53
CA ALA A 33 10.74 -14.99 1.58
C ALA A 33 10.82 -16.43 2.10
N ASN A 34 11.96 -16.84 2.66
CA ASN A 34 12.09 -18.15 3.27
C ASN A 34 11.08 -18.39 4.39
N GLN A 35 10.84 -17.40 5.24
CA GLN A 35 9.84 -17.48 6.31
C GLN A 35 8.41 -17.56 5.75
N ILE A 36 8.06 -16.72 4.76
CA ILE A 36 6.75 -16.77 4.07
C ILE A 36 6.46 -18.15 3.47
N LEU A 37 7.47 -18.76 2.83
CA LEU A 37 7.37 -20.09 2.24
C LEU A 37 7.30 -21.19 3.30
N THR A 38 7.95 -21.01 4.44
CA THR A 38 7.86 -21.93 5.60
C THR A 38 6.45 -21.91 6.16
N ASP A 39 5.87 -20.73 6.36
CA ASP A 39 4.56 -20.54 6.98
C ASP A 39 3.39 -20.75 6.00
N GLY A 40 3.69 -20.85 4.70
CA GLY A 40 2.69 -21.06 3.65
C GLY A 40 1.76 -19.87 3.42
N ILE A 41 2.26 -18.64 3.59
CA ILE A 41 1.48 -17.40 3.54
C ILE A 41 1.19 -16.95 2.10
N ALA A 42 2.15 -17.12 1.19
CA ALA A 42 2.03 -16.73 -0.22
C ALA A 42 2.89 -17.66 -1.09
N ASP A 43 2.56 -17.74 -2.38
CA ASP A 43 3.42 -18.31 -3.40
C ASP A 43 4.33 -17.20 -3.92
N LEU A 44 5.64 -17.43 -3.98
CA LEU A 44 6.60 -16.39 -4.30
C LEU A 44 7.25 -16.59 -5.67
N ILE A 45 7.42 -15.48 -6.38
CA ILE A 45 8.19 -15.39 -7.63
C ILE A 45 9.37 -14.47 -7.37
N LEU A 46 10.58 -15.04 -7.32
CA LEU A 46 11.83 -14.29 -7.14
C LEU A 46 12.42 -13.95 -8.50
N LEU A 47 12.78 -12.69 -8.72
CA LEU A 47 13.44 -12.26 -9.95
C LEU A 47 14.94 -12.08 -9.71
N GLY A 48 15.73 -12.67 -10.59
CA GLY A 48 17.19 -12.60 -10.54
C GLY A 48 17.84 -13.86 -11.12
N ASN A 49 19.17 -13.87 -11.18
CA ASN A 49 19.92 -15.03 -11.65
C ASN A 49 19.71 -16.22 -10.69
N PRO A 50 19.24 -17.38 -11.17
CA PRO A 50 18.94 -18.54 -10.31
C PRO A 50 20.18 -19.08 -9.56
N ALA A 51 21.37 -19.04 -10.17
CA ALA A 51 22.58 -19.49 -9.54
C ALA A 51 22.97 -18.57 -8.35
N GLU A 52 22.84 -17.26 -8.52
CA GLU A 52 23.11 -16.29 -7.45
C GLU A 52 22.09 -16.40 -6.31
N ILE A 53 20.79 -16.50 -6.62
CA ILE A 53 19.73 -16.68 -5.60
C ILE A 53 19.97 -17.94 -4.80
N ASN A 54 20.28 -19.07 -5.47
CA ASN A 54 20.53 -20.33 -4.80
C ASN A 54 21.83 -20.32 -3.97
N ALA A 55 22.87 -19.61 -4.45
CA ALA A 55 24.12 -19.42 -3.69
C ALA A 55 23.84 -18.63 -2.39
N CYS A 56 23.14 -17.50 -2.47
CA CYS A 56 22.71 -16.72 -1.31
C CYS A 56 21.84 -17.55 -0.35
N ALA A 57 20.89 -18.31 -0.88
CA ALA A 57 20.03 -19.17 -0.05
C ALA A 57 20.84 -20.25 0.69
N THR A 58 21.85 -20.83 0.05
CA THR A 58 22.75 -21.82 0.66
C THR A 58 23.62 -21.16 1.73
N GLU A 59 24.24 -20.04 1.43
CA GLU A 59 25.11 -19.28 2.35
C GLU A 59 24.36 -18.89 3.62
N TRP A 60 23.09 -18.49 3.50
CA TRP A 60 22.30 -18.03 4.65
C TRP A 60 21.39 -19.13 5.25
N GLY A 61 21.50 -20.37 4.79
CA GLY A 61 20.74 -21.51 5.33
C GLY A 61 19.23 -21.45 5.08
N LEU A 62 18.80 -20.90 3.93
CA LEU A 62 17.41 -20.65 3.59
C LEU A 62 16.79 -21.79 2.76
N GLY A 63 16.56 -22.93 3.40
CA GLY A 63 16.16 -24.19 2.73
C GLY A 63 14.82 -24.15 2.00
N ASN A 64 13.89 -23.26 2.36
CA ASN A 64 12.57 -23.18 1.73
C ASN A 64 12.53 -22.32 0.45
N ILE A 65 13.61 -21.61 0.11
CA ILE A 65 13.69 -20.84 -1.14
C ILE A 65 13.49 -21.71 -2.38
N SER A 66 13.83 -23.00 -2.31
CA SER A 66 13.56 -24.00 -3.35
C SER A 66 12.08 -24.20 -3.69
N LYS A 67 11.15 -23.71 -2.85
CA LYS A 67 9.70 -23.72 -3.11
C LYS A 67 9.24 -22.52 -3.92
N ALA A 68 10.06 -21.48 -4.07
CA ALA A 68 9.74 -20.32 -4.89
C ALA A 68 9.94 -20.61 -6.38
N THR A 69 9.17 -19.92 -7.22
CA THR A 69 9.48 -19.83 -8.64
C THR A 69 10.59 -18.80 -8.81
N ILE A 70 11.69 -19.16 -9.47
CA ILE A 70 12.76 -18.22 -9.79
C ILE A 70 12.72 -17.93 -11.30
N ILE A 71 12.69 -16.66 -11.67
CA ILE A 71 12.69 -16.20 -13.06
C ILE A 71 13.92 -15.32 -13.27
N ASP A 72 14.77 -15.71 -14.23
CA ASP A 72 15.91 -14.90 -14.66
C ASP A 72 15.42 -13.82 -15.63
N PRO A 73 15.55 -12.52 -15.31
CA PRO A 73 15.15 -11.45 -16.23
C PRO A 73 15.94 -11.43 -17.55
N GLU A 74 17.17 -11.95 -17.55
CA GLU A 74 18.03 -12.02 -18.74
C GLU A 74 17.72 -13.25 -19.62
N ASN A 75 17.17 -14.33 -19.03
CA ASN A 75 16.96 -15.61 -19.72
C ASN A 75 15.51 -16.14 -19.51
N ASN A 76 14.53 -15.25 -19.59
CA ASN A 76 13.12 -15.63 -19.44
C ASN A 76 12.54 -16.17 -20.76
N PRO A 77 11.96 -17.38 -20.81
CA PRO A 77 11.35 -17.92 -22.01
C PRO A 77 10.16 -17.11 -22.53
N LYS A 78 9.51 -16.30 -21.68
CA LYS A 78 8.43 -15.37 -22.07
C LYS A 78 8.92 -13.94 -22.35
N GLN A 79 10.21 -13.73 -22.53
CA GLN A 79 10.79 -12.39 -22.68
C GLN A 79 10.18 -11.61 -23.86
N GLU A 80 10.02 -12.24 -25.01
CA GLU A 80 9.43 -11.59 -26.18
C GLU A 80 7.92 -11.31 -25.99
N GLU A 81 7.17 -12.21 -25.33
CA GLU A 81 5.77 -12.00 -24.97
C GLU A 81 5.60 -10.76 -24.09
N TYR A 82 6.43 -10.62 -23.05
CA TYR A 82 6.40 -9.44 -22.19
C TYR A 82 6.89 -8.17 -22.88
N ALA A 83 7.87 -8.26 -23.79
CA ALA A 83 8.32 -7.12 -24.58
C ALA A 83 7.19 -6.61 -25.51
N GLN A 84 6.49 -7.53 -26.18
CA GLN A 84 5.36 -7.18 -27.01
C GLN A 84 4.22 -6.57 -26.19
N LEU A 85 3.91 -7.13 -25.01
CA LEU A 85 2.90 -6.57 -24.09
C LEU A 85 3.29 -5.13 -23.67
N LEU A 86 4.52 -4.88 -23.28
CA LEU A 86 5.00 -3.55 -22.90
C LEU A 86 4.92 -2.57 -24.08
N PHE A 87 5.36 -2.99 -25.26
CA PHE A 87 5.27 -2.20 -26.48
C PHE A 87 3.82 -1.80 -26.77
N GLU A 88 2.88 -2.75 -26.78
CA GLU A 88 1.45 -2.47 -27.02
C GLU A 88 0.87 -1.47 -26.02
N LEU A 89 1.26 -1.57 -24.74
CA LEU A 89 0.82 -0.64 -23.69
C LEU A 89 1.39 0.78 -23.88
N ARG A 90 2.56 0.91 -24.51
CA ARG A 90 3.34 2.16 -24.53
C ARG A 90 3.62 2.76 -25.90
N LYS A 91 3.31 2.07 -27.02
CA LYS A 91 3.56 2.55 -28.39
C LYS A 91 2.97 3.93 -28.69
N LYS A 92 1.76 4.24 -28.14
CA LYS A 92 1.15 5.57 -28.25
C LYS A 92 1.90 6.68 -27.49
N LYS A 93 2.86 6.31 -26.65
CA LYS A 93 3.76 7.21 -25.91
C LYS A 93 5.18 7.22 -26.48
N GLY A 94 5.36 6.65 -27.69
CA GLY A 94 6.61 6.68 -28.42
C GLY A 94 7.60 5.57 -28.12
N MET A 95 7.22 4.56 -27.34
CA MET A 95 8.11 3.42 -27.05
C MET A 95 8.31 2.56 -28.31
N THR A 96 9.56 2.18 -28.57
CA THR A 96 9.90 1.19 -29.62
C THR A 96 9.92 -0.22 -29.05
N ILE A 97 9.90 -1.22 -29.94
CA ILE A 97 9.99 -2.62 -29.50
C ILE A 97 11.36 -2.96 -28.94
N GLU A 98 12.42 -2.33 -29.45
CA GLU A 98 13.78 -2.46 -28.96
C GLU A 98 13.92 -1.93 -27.53
N GLU A 99 13.31 -0.77 -27.24
CA GLU A 99 13.26 -0.23 -25.87
C GLU A 99 12.45 -1.15 -24.94
N ALA A 100 11.33 -1.71 -25.43
CA ALA A 100 10.55 -2.67 -24.65
C ALA A 100 11.37 -3.92 -24.31
N ARG A 101 12.07 -4.52 -25.30
CA ARG A 101 12.98 -5.66 -25.09
C ARG A 101 14.05 -5.39 -24.05
N LYS A 102 14.61 -4.19 -24.05
CA LYS A 102 15.61 -3.77 -23.05
C LYS A 102 14.98 -3.60 -21.65
N LEU A 103 13.77 -3.03 -21.56
CA LEU A 103 13.13 -2.80 -20.28
C LEU A 103 12.63 -4.09 -19.61
N VAL A 104 12.29 -5.13 -20.38
CA VAL A 104 11.86 -6.42 -19.83
C VAL A 104 12.93 -7.12 -19.00
N THR A 105 14.22 -6.84 -19.25
CA THR A 105 15.32 -7.36 -18.42
C THR A 105 15.46 -6.63 -17.07
N ASN A 106 14.77 -5.51 -16.89
CA ASN A 106 14.71 -4.83 -15.58
C ASN A 106 13.69 -5.55 -14.67
N PRO A 107 14.10 -6.05 -13.47
CA PRO A 107 13.23 -6.84 -12.60
C PRO A 107 11.96 -6.11 -12.18
N LEU A 108 11.99 -4.78 -11.98
CA LEU A 108 10.82 -4.00 -11.57
C LEU A 108 9.78 -3.90 -12.70
N TYR A 109 10.25 -3.76 -13.95
CA TYR A 109 9.38 -3.79 -15.13
C TYR A 109 8.84 -5.18 -15.38
N LEU A 110 9.68 -6.20 -15.32
CA LEU A 110 9.29 -7.60 -15.50
C LEU A 110 8.22 -8.01 -14.48
N GLY A 111 8.40 -7.68 -13.20
CA GLY A 111 7.42 -8.01 -12.18
C GLY A 111 6.05 -7.38 -12.45
N CYS A 112 6.00 -6.12 -12.87
CA CYS A 112 4.74 -5.47 -13.28
C CYS A 112 4.12 -6.13 -14.53
N LEU A 113 4.93 -6.60 -15.48
CA LEU A 113 4.46 -7.30 -16.68
C LEU A 113 3.91 -8.70 -16.36
N ILE A 114 4.54 -9.43 -15.45
CA ILE A 114 4.05 -10.72 -14.94
C ILE A 114 2.65 -10.54 -14.31
N ILE A 115 2.46 -9.49 -13.50
CA ILE A 115 1.14 -9.15 -12.93
C ILE A 115 0.14 -8.77 -14.02
N LYS A 116 0.56 -7.93 -14.97
CA LYS A 116 -0.30 -7.47 -16.06
C LYS A 116 -0.77 -8.60 -16.95
N ASN A 117 0.08 -9.60 -17.16
CA ASN A 117 -0.22 -10.82 -17.93
C ASN A 117 -1.15 -11.78 -17.16
N GLY A 118 -1.32 -11.61 -15.85
CA GLY A 118 -2.11 -12.50 -15.00
C GLY A 118 -1.33 -13.68 -14.40
N ASP A 119 -0.01 -13.69 -14.56
CA ASP A 119 0.88 -14.72 -14.02
C ASP A 119 1.22 -14.50 -12.54
N ALA A 120 0.95 -13.31 -11.98
CA ALA A 120 1.05 -12.97 -10.57
C ALA A 120 -0.06 -12.02 -10.11
N ASP A 121 -0.17 -11.83 -8.79
CA ASP A 121 -1.26 -11.09 -8.16
C ASP A 121 -0.81 -9.77 -7.52
N GLY A 122 0.49 -9.65 -7.16
CA GLY A 122 1.07 -8.44 -6.59
C GLY A 122 2.59 -8.44 -6.62
N GLN A 123 3.20 -7.28 -6.30
CA GLN A 123 4.65 -7.07 -6.23
C GLN A 123 5.03 -6.33 -4.96
N LEU A 124 6.15 -6.70 -4.36
CA LEU A 124 6.81 -5.98 -3.28
C LEU A 124 8.28 -5.75 -3.63
N ALA A 125 8.72 -4.50 -3.63
CA ALA A 125 10.10 -4.09 -3.92
C ALA A 125 10.49 -2.88 -3.05
N GLY A 126 11.69 -2.31 -3.24
CA GLY A 126 12.15 -1.08 -2.59
C GLY A 126 13.20 -1.28 -1.51
N ALA A 127 13.59 -2.52 -1.20
CA ALA A 127 14.69 -2.76 -0.25
C ALA A 127 16.04 -2.22 -0.76
N ARG A 128 16.25 -2.19 -2.10
CA ARG A 128 17.42 -1.60 -2.79
C ARG A 128 17.06 -0.42 -3.68
N ASN A 129 15.87 -0.44 -4.29
CA ASN A 129 15.44 0.55 -5.27
C ASN A 129 14.78 1.77 -4.61
N THR A 130 14.71 2.88 -5.34
CA THR A 130 13.97 4.07 -4.87
C THR A 130 12.47 3.91 -5.12
N THR A 131 11.64 4.63 -4.35
CA THR A 131 10.19 4.70 -4.56
C THR A 131 9.84 5.07 -6.01
N GLY A 132 10.58 6.01 -6.62
CA GLY A 132 10.36 6.41 -8.01
C GLY A 132 10.63 5.27 -9.01
N ASP A 133 11.61 4.42 -8.75
CA ASP A 133 11.92 3.28 -9.61
C ASP A 133 10.87 2.18 -9.51
N VAL A 134 10.29 1.97 -8.32
CA VAL A 134 9.19 1.02 -8.10
C VAL A 134 7.88 1.54 -8.71
N LEU A 135 7.55 2.81 -8.51
CA LEU A 135 6.29 3.40 -8.98
C LEU A 135 6.24 3.59 -10.50
N ARG A 136 7.36 3.89 -11.15
CA ARG A 136 7.40 4.17 -12.59
C ARG A 136 6.85 3.00 -13.43
N PRO A 137 7.35 1.75 -13.32
CA PRO A 137 6.77 0.62 -14.05
C PRO A 137 5.34 0.31 -13.60
N ALA A 138 5.01 0.43 -12.32
CA ALA A 138 3.66 0.23 -11.83
C ALA A 138 2.65 1.16 -12.53
N LEU A 139 2.94 2.46 -12.61
CA LEU A 139 2.08 3.43 -13.29
C LEU A 139 2.06 3.29 -14.82
N GLN A 140 3.17 2.85 -15.41
CA GLN A 140 3.25 2.65 -16.86
C GLN A 140 2.50 1.41 -17.34
N ILE A 141 2.51 0.33 -16.57
CA ILE A 141 2.03 -1.01 -16.95
C ILE A 141 0.71 -1.34 -16.27
N ILE A 142 0.66 -1.28 -14.94
CA ILE A 142 -0.50 -1.62 -14.12
C ILE A 142 -1.54 -0.50 -14.18
N LYS A 143 -1.09 0.75 -14.09
CA LYS A 143 -1.88 1.99 -14.01
C LYS A 143 -2.64 2.13 -12.67
N THR A 144 -3.35 3.24 -12.53
CA THR A 144 -4.25 3.47 -11.39
C THR A 144 -5.54 2.67 -11.52
N ALA A 145 -6.20 2.45 -10.41
CA ALA A 145 -7.53 1.84 -10.37
C ALA A 145 -8.56 2.69 -11.11
N PRO A 146 -9.66 2.11 -11.62
CA PRO A 146 -10.72 2.88 -12.26
C PRO A 146 -11.24 4.01 -11.35
N GLY A 147 -11.37 5.22 -11.92
CA GLY A 147 -11.80 6.41 -11.18
C GLY A 147 -10.74 7.04 -10.25
N ILE A 148 -9.53 6.48 -10.19
CA ILE A 148 -8.41 7.00 -9.39
C ILE A 148 -7.34 7.56 -10.33
N THR A 149 -6.84 8.76 -10.03
CA THR A 149 -5.83 9.47 -10.82
C THR A 149 -4.52 9.68 -10.06
N CYS A 150 -4.50 9.45 -8.74
CA CYS A 150 -3.30 9.60 -7.91
C CYS A 150 -3.01 8.33 -7.11
N VAL A 151 -1.73 8.12 -6.83
CA VAL A 151 -1.24 7.09 -5.89
C VAL A 151 -0.99 7.76 -4.56
N SER A 152 -1.27 7.05 -3.48
CA SER A 152 -1.00 7.50 -2.12
C SER A 152 -0.48 6.34 -1.27
N GLY A 153 -0.02 6.63 -0.06
CA GLY A 153 0.45 5.61 0.88
C GLY A 153 -0.31 5.68 2.20
N ALA A 154 -0.84 4.55 2.65
CA ALA A 154 -1.44 4.43 3.96
C ALA A 154 -0.46 3.86 4.99
N MET A 155 -0.56 4.30 6.23
CA MET A 155 0.15 3.73 7.37
C MET A 155 -0.86 3.09 8.33
N LEU A 156 -0.64 1.82 8.64
CA LEU A 156 -1.36 1.13 9.69
C LEU A 156 -0.64 1.42 11.02
N LEU A 157 -1.34 2.08 11.94
CA LEU A 157 -0.82 2.44 13.25
C LEU A 157 -1.46 1.55 14.32
N LEU A 158 -0.64 0.75 15.00
CA LEU A 158 -1.05 -0.09 16.12
C LEU A 158 -0.60 0.62 17.40
N THR A 159 -1.50 1.38 18.00
CA THR A 159 -1.21 2.27 19.13
C THR A 159 -1.31 1.55 20.47
N GLN A 160 -0.80 2.19 21.52
CA GLN A 160 -0.95 1.75 22.92
C GLN A 160 -2.23 2.32 23.57
N ALA A 161 -3.10 2.97 22.78
CA ALA A 161 -4.33 3.65 23.21
C ALA A 161 -5.55 2.90 22.67
N PRO A 162 -5.99 1.82 23.33
CA PRO A 162 -7.08 0.95 22.84
C PRO A 162 -8.45 1.64 22.77
N GLU A 163 -8.62 2.77 23.45
CA GLU A 163 -9.81 3.60 23.41
C GLU A 163 -10.03 4.31 22.08
N TYR A 164 -8.97 4.48 21.25
CA TYR A 164 -9.08 5.14 19.95
C TYR A 164 -9.11 4.15 18.79
N GLY A 165 -9.77 4.54 17.70
CA GLY A 165 -9.89 3.73 16.52
C GLY A 165 -10.61 2.40 16.75
N LYS A 166 -10.08 1.31 16.21
CA LYS A 166 -10.59 -0.05 16.49
C LYS A 166 -9.64 -0.78 17.44
N ASN A 167 -9.85 -0.63 18.74
CA ASN A 167 -8.96 -1.23 19.76
C ASN A 167 -7.50 -0.80 19.58
N GLY A 168 -7.24 0.50 19.39
CA GLY A 168 -5.91 1.05 19.17
C GLY A 168 -5.42 0.96 17.71
N ILE A 169 -6.22 0.43 16.78
CA ILE A 169 -5.88 0.33 15.36
C ILE A 169 -6.41 1.56 14.64
N LEU A 170 -5.52 2.28 13.98
CA LEU A 170 -5.81 3.43 13.13
C LEU A 170 -5.14 3.25 11.76
N VAL A 171 -5.77 3.77 10.69
CA VAL A 171 -5.16 3.84 9.36
C VAL A 171 -5.05 5.30 8.96
N MET A 172 -3.85 5.74 8.59
CA MET A 172 -3.57 7.13 8.22
C MET A 172 -3.14 7.24 6.75
N GLY A 173 -3.68 8.16 5.99
CA GLY A 173 -3.34 8.46 4.59
C GLY A 173 -3.47 9.96 4.26
N ASP A 174 -2.68 10.50 3.34
CA ASP A 174 -1.46 10.01 2.70
C ASP A 174 -0.24 10.31 3.59
N VAL A 175 0.68 9.35 3.65
CA VAL A 175 1.89 9.51 4.46
C VAL A 175 3.19 9.37 3.66
N ALA A 176 3.10 9.11 2.33
CA ALA A 176 4.27 8.66 1.58
C ALA A 176 4.44 9.20 0.15
N VAL A 177 3.39 9.64 -0.57
CA VAL A 177 3.45 9.80 -2.02
C VAL A 177 3.07 11.19 -2.54
N THR A 178 1.87 11.70 -2.23
CA THR A 178 1.32 12.93 -2.85
C THR A 178 1.55 14.15 -1.96
N PRO A 179 2.51 15.07 -2.31
CA PRO A 179 2.92 16.12 -1.40
C PRO A 179 1.79 17.10 -1.03
N VAL A 180 1.15 17.69 -2.03
CA VAL A 180 0.08 18.67 -1.85
C VAL A 180 -1.11 18.24 -2.72
N PRO A 181 -2.00 17.38 -2.23
CA PRO A 181 -3.18 16.96 -2.98
C PRO A 181 -4.14 18.15 -3.16
N ASP A 182 -4.76 18.24 -4.33
CA ASP A 182 -5.95 19.06 -4.52
C ASP A 182 -7.18 18.39 -3.88
N ALA A 183 -8.36 19.04 -3.94
CA ALA A 183 -9.57 18.49 -3.32
C ALA A 183 -9.98 17.14 -3.92
N SER A 184 -9.86 16.96 -5.23
CA SER A 184 -10.18 15.71 -5.92
C SER A 184 -9.23 14.59 -5.53
N GLN A 185 -7.92 14.87 -5.48
CA GLN A 185 -6.91 13.92 -5.04
C GLN A 185 -7.08 13.53 -3.56
N LEU A 186 -7.38 14.53 -2.70
CA LEU A 186 -7.63 14.27 -1.27
C LEU A 186 -8.87 13.38 -1.06
N ALA A 187 -9.93 13.59 -1.85
CA ALA A 187 -11.11 12.71 -1.85
C ALA A 187 -10.76 11.27 -2.26
N GLN A 188 -9.95 11.11 -3.31
CA GLN A 188 -9.47 9.79 -3.75
C GLN A 188 -8.60 9.12 -2.68
N ILE A 189 -7.72 9.88 -2.02
CA ILE A 189 -6.92 9.38 -0.89
C ILE A 189 -7.83 8.87 0.23
N ALA A 190 -8.90 9.60 0.57
CA ALA A 190 -9.85 9.19 1.60
C ALA A 190 -10.51 7.86 1.26
N VAL A 191 -11.03 7.72 0.05
CA VAL A 191 -11.69 6.48 -0.43
C VAL A 191 -10.68 5.32 -0.49
N CYS A 192 -9.48 5.55 -1.01
CA CYS A 192 -8.43 4.53 -1.08
C CYS A 192 -7.98 4.09 0.32
N THR A 193 -7.83 5.03 1.27
CA THR A 193 -7.43 4.71 2.65
C THR A 193 -8.50 3.91 3.38
N ALA A 194 -9.78 4.22 3.17
CA ALA A 194 -10.90 3.45 3.67
C ALA A 194 -10.89 2.00 3.15
N ARG A 195 -10.71 1.82 1.84
CA ARG A 195 -10.62 0.49 1.22
C ARG A 195 -9.39 -0.29 1.68
N THR A 196 -8.27 0.39 1.91
CA THR A 196 -7.07 -0.23 2.50
C THR A 196 -7.34 -0.70 3.93
N ALA A 197 -8.05 0.09 4.74
CA ALA A 197 -8.46 -0.29 6.08
C ALA A 197 -9.35 -1.54 6.09
N GLN A 198 -10.29 -1.63 5.16
CA GLN A 198 -11.13 -2.84 4.97
C GLN A 198 -10.28 -4.05 4.55
N ALA A 199 -9.49 -3.90 3.48
CA ALA A 199 -8.75 -5.00 2.87
C ALA A 199 -7.65 -5.55 3.79
N VAL A 200 -6.91 -4.68 4.46
CA VAL A 200 -5.73 -5.05 5.24
C VAL A 200 -6.08 -5.23 6.72
N ALA A 201 -6.71 -4.23 7.34
CA ALA A 201 -7.03 -4.29 8.76
C ALA A 201 -8.35 -5.02 9.08
N GLY A 202 -9.20 -5.29 8.07
CA GLY A 202 -10.49 -5.96 8.27
C GLY A 202 -11.45 -5.15 9.15
N ILE A 203 -11.33 -3.82 9.12
CA ILE A 203 -12.16 -2.92 9.93
C ILE A 203 -13.21 -2.21 9.07
N ASP A 204 -14.34 -1.92 9.65
CA ASP A 204 -15.35 -1.04 9.05
C ASP A 204 -14.85 0.41 9.14
N PRO A 205 -14.59 1.09 8.00
CA PRO A 205 -13.91 2.39 8.03
C PRO A 205 -14.86 3.50 8.47
N LYS A 206 -14.41 4.25 9.46
CA LYS A 206 -14.96 5.53 9.91
C LYS A 206 -13.95 6.62 9.60
N VAL A 207 -14.13 7.27 8.45
CA VAL A 207 -13.13 8.16 7.84
C VAL A 207 -13.34 9.60 8.32
N ALA A 208 -12.30 10.18 8.91
CA ALA A 208 -12.22 11.59 9.22
C ALA A 208 -11.25 12.31 8.30
N LEU A 209 -11.72 13.30 7.52
CA LEU A 209 -10.83 14.25 6.83
C LEU A 209 -10.38 15.31 7.84
N LEU A 210 -9.07 15.34 8.11
CA LEU A 210 -8.49 16.15 9.17
C LEU A 210 -8.15 17.57 8.69
N SER A 211 -8.33 18.52 9.61
CA SER A 211 -8.00 19.93 9.45
C SER A 211 -7.69 20.54 10.81
N PHE A 212 -7.21 21.77 10.82
CA PHE A 212 -7.19 22.59 12.05
C PHE A 212 -8.57 23.23 12.36
N SER A 213 -9.56 23.04 11.48
CA SER A 213 -10.95 23.47 11.63
C SER A 213 -11.86 22.28 11.92
N THR A 214 -12.94 22.50 12.66
CA THR A 214 -14.05 21.57 12.85
C THR A 214 -15.36 22.23 12.49
N LYS A 215 -16.04 21.76 11.43
CA LYS A 215 -17.36 22.20 11.01
C LYS A 215 -17.47 23.72 10.87
N GLY A 216 -16.49 24.34 10.20
CA GLY A 216 -16.48 25.77 9.92
C GLY A 216 -15.97 26.66 11.04
N SER A 217 -15.28 26.08 12.05
CA SER A 217 -14.69 26.86 13.14
C SER A 217 -13.57 27.82 12.70
N ALA A 218 -12.96 27.57 11.52
CA ALA A 218 -11.99 28.46 10.90
C ALA A 218 -12.29 28.61 9.40
N LYS A 219 -11.86 29.75 8.81
CA LYS A 219 -11.98 30.05 7.38
C LYS A 219 -10.60 30.27 6.78
N HIS A 220 -10.22 29.40 5.83
CA HIS A 220 -8.97 29.47 5.09
C HIS A 220 -9.03 28.56 3.88
N GLU A 221 -8.31 28.88 2.80
CA GLU A 221 -8.29 28.07 1.56
C GLU A 221 -7.93 26.59 1.79
N VAL A 222 -7.04 26.30 2.73
CA VAL A 222 -6.68 24.91 3.07
C VAL A 222 -7.81 24.18 3.79
N VAL A 223 -8.73 24.89 4.47
CA VAL A 223 -9.95 24.34 5.04
C VAL A 223 -10.96 24.07 3.94
N ASP A 224 -11.16 25.05 3.03
CA ASP A 224 -12.10 24.94 1.90
C ASP A 224 -11.76 23.74 1.02
N LYS A 225 -10.46 23.47 0.81
CA LYS A 225 -9.98 22.24 0.13
C LYS A 225 -10.50 20.97 0.79
N VAL A 226 -10.43 20.87 2.11
CA VAL A 226 -10.88 19.66 2.86
C VAL A 226 -12.40 19.52 2.81
N VAL A 227 -13.13 20.63 2.91
CA VAL A 227 -14.61 20.65 2.76
C VAL A 227 -15.04 20.19 1.38
N GLU A 228 -14.38 20.68 0.32
CA GLU A 228 -14.68 20.22 -1.04
C GLU A 228 -14.29 18.77 -1.26
N ALA A 229 -13.14 18.32 -0.71
CA ALA A 229 -12.73 16.92 -0.75
C ALA A 229 -13.75 15.99 -0.09
N LEU A 230 -14.33 16.39 1.03
CA LEU A 230 -15.40 15.63 1.70
C LEU A 230 -16.60 15.42 0.80
N LYS A 231 -17.06 16.47 0.11
CA LYS A 231 -18.19 16.41 -0.80
C LYS A 231 -17.92 15.42 -1.93
N ILE A 232 -16.76 15.53 -2.58
CA ILE A 232 -16.34 14.65 -3.66
C ILE A 232 -16.22 13.19 -3.15
N ALA A 233 -15.62 12.96 -1.97
CA ALA A 233 -15.45 11.62 -1.41
C ALA A 233 -16.79 10.93 -1.13
N LYS A 234 -17.78 11.65 -0.62
CA LYS A 234 -19.14 11.12 -0.40
C LYS A 234 -19.85 10.76 -1.69
N GLU A 235 -19.64 11.52 -2.76
CA GLU A 235 -20.17 11.20 -4.09
C GLU A 235 -19.46 9.97 -4.71
N MET A 236 -18.14 9.85 -4.51
CA MET A 236 -17.34 8.72 -5.01
C MET A 236 -17.64 7.39 -4.30
N ALA A 237 -17.93 7.42 -3.01
CA ALA A 237 -18.12 6.24 -2.18
C ALA A 237 -19.24 6.44 -1.16
N PRO A 238 -20.51 6.44 -1.60
CA PRO A 238 -21.65 6.70 -0.73
C PRO A 238 -21.91 5.59 0.30
N ASP A 239 -21.29 4.43 0.12
CA ASP A 239 -21.30 3.29 1.03
C ASP A 239 -20.28 3.40 2.18
N ILE A 240 -19.33 4.33 2.10
CA ILE A 240 -18.31 4.53 3.13
C ILE A 240 -18.70 5.69 4.06
N ALA A 241 -18.62 5.45 5.37
CA ALA A 241 -18.87 6.50 6.37
C ALA A 241 -17.68 7.48 6.41
N ILE A 242 -17.88 8.68 5.83
CA ILE A 242 -16.86 9.73 5.72
C ILE A 242 -17.41 11.04 6.27
N ASP A 243 -16.65 11.73 7.12
CA ASP A 243 -17.01 13.07 7.59
C ASP A 243 -15.76 13.96 7.75
N GLY A 244 -15.99 15.27 7.90
CA GLY A 244 -14.96 16.32 8.00
C GLY A 244 -15.61 17.69 7.77
N GLU A 245 -14.89 18.78 7.74
CA GLU A 245 -13.52 18.77 8.26
C GLU A 245 -13.55 18.64 9.79
N LEU A 246 -12.59 17.92 10.34
CA LEU A 246 -12.49 17.67 11.78
C LEU A 246 -11.05 17.93 12.27
N GLN A 247 -10.91 18.54 13.42
CA GLN A 247 -9.64 18.51 14.15
C GLN A 247 -9.38 17.10 14.68
N ALA A 248 -8.11 16.75 14.89
CA ALA A 248 -7.74 15.40 15.31
C ALA A 248 -8.35 14.98 16.66
N ASP A 249 -8.45 15.92 17.62
CA ASP A 249 -9.14 15.70 18.90
C ASP A 249 -10.64 15.46 18.71
N ALA A 250 -11.29 16.23 17.86
CA ALA A 250 -12.72 16.06 17.55
C ALA A 250 -12.99 14.74 16.77
N ALA A 251 -12.04 14.27 15.95
CA ALA A 251 -12.16 12.99 15.25
C ALA A 251 -12.03 11.78 16.18
N LEU A 252 -11.16 11.87 17.20
CA LEU A 252 -10.74 10.73 18.03
C LEU A 252 -11.44 10.68 19.40
N VAL A 253 -11.65 11.83 20.07
CA VAL A 253 -12.13 11.89 21.44
C VAL A 253 -13.64 12.08 21.48
N PRO A 254 -14.43 11.14 22.05
CA PRO A 254 -15.89 11.18 22.00
C PRO A 254 -16.52 12.47 22.55
N GLU A 255 -16.06 12.96 23.71
CA GLU A 255 -16.59 14.18 24.33
C GLU A 255 -16.29 15.42 23.48
N VAL A 256 -15.10 15.48 22.87
CA VAL A 256 -14.70 16.59 21.98
C VAL A 256 -15.53 16.53 20.68
N GLY A 257 -15.69 15.34 20.12
CA GLY A 257 -16.52 15.11 18.94
C GLY A 257 -17.98 15.53 19.15
N ALA A 258 -18.57 15.11 20.26
CA ALA A 258 -19.93 15.48 20.62
C ALA A 258 -20.12 17.01 20.81
N SER A 259 -19.11 17.69 21.36
CA SER A 259 -19.12 19.15 21.58
C SER A 259 -18.90 19.94 20.31
N LYS A 260 -17.86 19.59 19.50
CA LYS A 260 -17.42 20.38 18.34
C LYS A 260 -18.16 20.03 17.03
N ALA A 261 -18.66 18.79 16.92
CA ALA A 261 -19.36 18.29 15.73
C ALA A 261 -20.63 17.53 16.08
N PRO A 262 -21.60 18.16 16.76
CA PRO A 262 -22.85 17.48 17.14
C PRO A 262 -23.59 16.93 15.93
N GLY A 263 -24.02 15.69 16.00
CA GLY A 263 -24.70 14.99 14.90
C GLY A 263 -23.78 14.29 13.90
N SER A 264 -22.47 14.40 14.02
CA SER A 264 -21.53 13.59 13.24
C SER A 264 -21.47 12.16 13.77
N ALA A 265 -21.67 11.17 12.90
CA ALA A 265 -21.50 9.76 13.24
C ALA A 265 -20.02 9.33 13.32
N ILE A 266 -19.11 10.17 12.87
CA ILE A 266 -17.66 9.89 12.76
C ILE A 266 -16.90 10.56 13.90
N ALA A 267 -17.24 11.81 14.25
CA ALA A 267 -16.56 12.55 15.30
C ALA A 267 -16.52 11.77 16.63
N GLY A 268 -15.33 11.67 17.21
CA GLY A 268 -15.07 10.87 18.42
C GLY A 268 -14.95 9.35 18.19
N ASN A 269 -15.11 8.87 16.95
CA ASN A 269 -15.14 7.42 16.64
C ASN A 269 -14.33 7.06 15.40
N ALA A 270 -13.53 7.98 14.86
CA ALA A 270 -12.75 7.75 13.65
C ALA A 270 -11.70 6.65 13.84
N ASN A 271 -11.54 5.80 12.83
CA ASN A 271 -10.50 4.78 12.76
C ASN A 271 -9.65 4.90 11.48
N VAL A 272 -10.06 5.78 10.55
CA VAL A 272 -9.31 6.17 9.37
C VAL A 272 -9.12 7.68 9.39
N LEU A 273 -7.86 8.12 9.37
CA LEU A 273 -7.47 9.53 9.46
C LEU A 273 -6.84 9.97 8.14
N VAL A 274 -7.48 10.92 7.46
CA VAL A 274 -6.99 11.45 6.19
C VAL A 274 -6.47 12.85 6.43
N VAL A 275 -5.17 13.02 6.25
CA VAL A 275 -4.46 14.29 6.50
C VAL A 275 -4.46 15.17 5.25
N PRO A 276 -4.43 16.51 5.39
CA PRO A 276 -4.58 17.45 4.28
C PRO A 276 -3.36 17.54 3.34
N SER A 277 -2.20 17.02 3.75
CA SER A 277 -0.97 17.01 2.96
C SER A 277 -0.03 15.92 3.44
N LEU A 278 0.90 15.51 2.57
CA LEU A 278 1.95 14.54 2.88
C LEU A 278 2.82 14.99 4.06
N GLU A 279 3.13 16.27 4.12
CA GLU A 279 3.93 16.87 5.20
C GLU A 279 3.30 16.57 6.57
N VAL A 280 2.00 16.85 6.71
CA VAL A 280 1.26 16.53 7.93
C VAL A 280 1.27 15.04 8.21
N GLY A 281 0.99 14.21 7.23
CA GLY A 281 0.94 12.74 7.40
C GLY A 281 2.29 12.14 7.79
N ASN A 282 3.35 12.52 7.07
CA ASN A 282 4.69 12.02 7.31
C ASN A 282 5.25 12.40 8.70
N ILE A 283 4.99 13.64 9.13
CA ILE A 283 5.40 14.10 10.47
C ILE A 283 4.56 13.39 11.54
N SER A 284 3.24 13.37 11.39
CA SER A 284 2.32 12.85 12.41
C SER A 284 2.55 11.37 12.70
N TYR A 285 2.62 10.51 11.66
CA TYR A 285 2.79 9.08 11.92
C TYR A 285 4.12 8.79 12.62
N LYS A 286 5.20 9.52 12.29
CA LYS A 286 6.50 9.36 12.95
C LYS A 286 6.48 9.80 14.40
N LEU A 287 5.76 10.89 14.72
CA LEU A 287 5.57 11.33 16.10
C LEU A 287 4.79 10.27 16.90
N VAL A 288 3.69 9.75 16.33
CA VAL A 288 2.91 8.68 16.96
C VAL A 288 3.75 7.41 17.15
N GLN A 289 4.53 7.04 16.14
CA GLN A 289 5.42 5.88 16.22
C GLN A 289 6.49 6.06 17.32
N ARG A 290 7.18 7.21 17.35
CA ARG A 290 8.33 7.40 18.22
C ARG A 290 7.94 7.81 19.63
N LEU A 291 7.02 8.76 19.78
CA LEU A 291 6.61 9.26 21.09
C LEU A 291 5.46 8.47 21.68
N GLY A 292 4.53 8.00 20.86
CA GLY A 292 3.40 7.17 21.27
C GLY A 292 3.70 5.67 21.32
N HIS A 293 4.93 5.25 21.03
CA HIS A 293 5.35 3.82 20.98
C HIS A 293 4.43 2.94 20.15
N ALA A 294 3.81 3.50 19.10
CA ALA A 294 3.00 2.75 18.18
C ALA A 294 3.87 1.90 17.22
N ASP A 295 3.40 0.71 16.85
CA ASP A 295 3.95 -0.02 15.72
C ASP A 295 3.33 0.55 14.43
N ALA A 296 4.16 1.01 13.49
CA ALA A 296 3.75 1.59 12.23
C ALA A 296 4.11 0.62 11.09
N VAL A 297 3.09 0.06 10.44
CA VAL A 297 3.25 -0.91 9.37
C VAL A 297 2.88 -0.27 8.03
N GLY A 298 3.81 -0.24 7.10
CA GLY A 298 3.67 0.44 5.81
C GLY A 298 4.95 1.19 5.40
N PRO A 299 4.88 2.15 4.45
CA PRO A 299 3.63 2.58 3.78
C PRO A 299 3.04 1.50 2.86
N ILE A 300 1.72 1.42 2.87
CA ILE A 300 0.95 0.54 1.99
C ILE A 300 0.50 1.39 0.81
N LEU A 301 1.00 1.10 -0.39
CA LEU A 301 0.61 1.84 -1.59
C LEU A 301 -0.82 1.52 -1.99
N GLN A 302 -1.54 2.56 -2.38
CA GLN A 302 -2.96 2.48 -2.74
C GLN A 302 -3.27 3.33 -3.98
N GLY A 303 -4.39 3.03 -4.64
CA GLY A 303 -4.77 3.70 -5.88
C GLY A 303 -4.22 3.07 -7.15
N ILE A 304 -3.36 2.04 -7.07
CA ILE A 304 -2.88 1.25 -8.21
C ILE A 304 -3.86 0.10 -8.49
N ALA A 305 -4.10 -0.22 -9.76
CA ALA A 305 -5.12 -1.20 -10.16
C ALA A 305 -4.82 -2.65 -9.69
N ARG A 306 -3.57 -2.97 -9.40
CA ARG A 306 -3.11 -4.21 -8.77
C ARG A 306 -2.05 -3.87 -7.72
N PRO A 307 -1.92 -4.64 -6.64
CA PRO A 307 -0.98 -4.33 -5.57
C PRO A 307 0.47 -4.27 -6.05
N VAL A 308 1.08 -3.12 -5.90
CA VAL A 308 2.53 -2.91 -6.00
C VAL A 308 2.93 -2.08 -4.80
N ASN A 309 3.71 -2.66 -3.89
CA ASN A 309 4.17 -1.98 -2.68
C ASN A 309 5.65 -1.66 -2.74
N ASP A 310 6.02 -0.59 -2.03
CA ASP A 310 7.36 -0.06 -1.93
C ASP A 310 7.85 -0.12 -0.48
N LEU A 311 9.00 -0.74 -0.27
CA LEU A 311 9.68 -0.84 1.01
C LEU A 311 10.56 0.39 1.25
N SER A 312 10.76 0.75 2.50
CA SER A 312 11.89 1.61 2.87
C SER A 312 13.21 0.85 2.70
N ARG A 313 14.24 1.51 2.18
CA ARG A 313 15.61 0.95 2.14
C ARG A 313 16.16 0.58 3.52
N GLY A 314 15.59 1.13 4.58
CA GLY A 314 15.88 0.78 5.97
C GLY A 314 14.93 -0.26 6.59
N CYS A 315 14.15 -0.99 5.78
CA CYS A 315 13.22 -2.01 6.29
C CYS A 315 13.95 -3.15 7.00
N SER A 316 13.28 -3.76 7.96
CA SER A 316 13.74 -5.00 8.61
C SER A 316 13.20 -6.24 7.89
N ILE A 317 13.78 -7.41 8.19
CA ILE A 317 13.27 -8.71 7.70
C ILE A 317 11.79 -8.88 8.07
N GLU A 318 11.43 -8.57 9.31
CA GLU A 318 10.04 -8.63 9.78
C GLU A 318 9.13 -7.66 9.02
N GLY A 319 9.63 -6.45 8.70
CA GLY A 319 8.91 -5.48 7.87
C GLY A 319 8.63 -6.03 6.47
N VAL A 320 9.60 -6.65 5.82
CA VAL A 320 9.41 -7.31 4.52
C VAL A 320 8.39 -8.45 4.62
N TYR A 321 8.52 -9.31 5.63
CA TYR A 321 7.60 -10.42 5.89
C TYR A 321 6.14 -9.94 6.03
N ARG A 322 5.91 -8.92 6.86
CA ARG A 322 4.57 -8.32 7.06
C ARG A 322 4.05 -7.70 5.77
N MET A 323 4.90 -7.00 5.01
CA MET A 323 4.48 -6.34 3.77
C MET A 323 4.16 -7.34 2.65
N ILE A 324 4.79 -8.51 2.58
CA ILE A 324 4.38 -9.60 1.67
C ILE A 324 2.94 -10.05 2.00
N ALA A 325 2.63 -10.29 3.27
CA ALA A 325 1.29 -10.69 3.70
C ALA A 325 0.24 -9.59 3.43
N ILE A 326 0.60 -8.32 3.63
CA ILE A 326 -0.26 -7.17 3.32
C ILE A 326 -0.51 -7.08 1.81
N THR A 327 0.51 -7.24 0.98
CA THR A 327 0.38 -7.26 -0.48
C THR A 327 -0.55 -8.38 -0.93
N ALA A 328 -0.46 -9.55 -0.30
CA ALA A 328 -1.38 -10.67 -0.55
C ALA A 328 -2.83 -10.33 -0.16
N ASN A 329 -3.07 -9.69 0.99
CA ASN A 329 -4.42 -9.25 1.38
C ASN A 329 -5.00 -8.20 0.43
N GLN A 330 -4.20 -7.26 -0.07
CA GLN A 330 -4.63 -6.33 -1.11
C GLN A 330 -4.99 -7.07 -2.42
N ALA A 331 -4.22 -8.09 -2.79
CA ALA A 331 -4.50 -8.91 -3.99
C ALA A 331 -5.81 -9.71 -3.84
N ILE A 332 -6.09 -10.28 -2.67
CA ILE A 332 -7.35 -10.93 -2.35
C ILE A 332 -8.52 -9.95 -2.54
N ALA A 333 -8.43 -8.77 -1.92
CA ALA A 333 -9.47 -7.74 -2.05
C ALA A 333 -9.69 -7.29 -3.50
N ALA A 334 -8.61 -7.17 -4.28
CA ALA A 334 -8.68 -6.79 -5.70
C ALA A 334 -9.34 -7.85 -6.61
N LYS A 335 -9.42 -9.12 -6.17
CA LYS A 335 -10.17 -10.18 -6.87
C LYS A 335 -11.67 -10.08 -6.62
N HIS A 336 -12.06 -9.72 -5.40
CA HIS A 336 -13.47 -9.63 -5.01
C HIS A 336 -14.18 -8.36 -5.51
N ASN A 337 -13.43 -7.34 -5.92
CA ASN A 337 -13.96 -6.08 -6.46
C ASN A 337 -14.08 -6.08 -8.01
N LYS A 338 -14.00 -7.22 -8.65
CA LYS A 338 -14.30 -7.44 -10.08
C LYS A 338 -15.75 -7.90 -10.23
#